data_22d5021a0d8d643f7a9342b72f7f7d6b
#
_entry.id   22d5021a0d8d643f7a9342b72f7f7d6b
#
_cell.length_a   1.000
_cell.length_b   1.000
_cell.length_c   1.000
_cell.angle_alpha   90.00
_cell.angle_beta   90.00
_cell.angle_gamma   90.00
#
_symmetry.space_group_name_H-M   'P 1'
#
loop_
_entity.id
_entity.type
_entity.pdbx_description
1 polymer ?
#
loop_
_entity_poly.entity_id
_entity_poly.type
_entity_poly.pdbx_seq_one_letter_code
_entity_poly.pdbx_strand_id
1 'polypeptide(L)'
;MHSVIFGGWEAPMSHPDPAKIDEGKAGIENALRLAKILGADNILLVPAVVNAEVRYIEAYERSQKNIKSLLPLARELNVIIAVEEVWNEFLLSPLEFAKYIDEFNDPLVQAYFDVGNIVAFGYPQDWIRTLGKRIVKVHLKDFKKNEREWVNLGDGSVNWPEVRKAFAEIGFNGFCTAELTSGDEAYHKDLAGRIDRLLA
;
A
#
# COMPACT_ATOMS: atom_id res chain seq x y z
N MET A 1 -1.00 17.18 -5.32
CA MET A 1 -0.44 15.95 -4.63
C MET A 1 -1.49 14.86 -4.76
N HIS A 2 -1.11 13.60 -4.96
CA HIS A 2 -2.11 12.52 -5.13
C HIS A 2 -2.23 11.59 -3.92
N SER A 3 -1.29 11.63 -2.97
CA SER A 3 -1.28 10.75 -1.80
C SER A 3 -0.47 11.38 -0.66
N VAL A 4 -0.85 11.11 0.59
CA VAL A 4 -0.06 11.40 1.79
C VAL A 4 0.29 10.07 2.44
N ILE A 5 1.54 9.89 2.87
CA ILE A 5 2.01 8.64 3.45
C ILE A 5 2.02 8.74 4.98
N PHE A 6 1.39 7.77 5.63
CA PHE A 6 1.52 7.52 7.06
C PHE A 6 1.85 6.04 7.28
N GLY A 7 3.13 5.73 7.45
CA GLY A 7 3.60 4.34 7.59
C GLY A 7 3.09 3.63 8.84
N GLY A 8 2.95 4.33 9.96
CA GLY A 8 2.37 3.76 11.18
C GLY A 8 3.24 2.70 11.89
N TRP A 9 4.52 2.58 11.56
CA TRP A 9 5.40 1.53 12.09
C TRP A 9 5.60 1.60 13.60
N GLU A 10 5.74 2.82 14.17
CA GLU A 10 5.98 3.05 15.60
C GLU A 10 4.71 2.92 16.45
N ALA A 11 3.54 3.10 15.83
CA ALA A 11 2.24 3.07 16.48
C ALA A 11 1.19 2.41 15.58
N PRO A 12 1.39 1.11 15.22
CA PRO A 12 0.48 0.41 14.29
C PRO A 12 -0.89 0.20 14.91
N MET A 13 -1.91 0.13 14.05
CA MET A 13 -3.30 -0.12 14.49
C MET A 13 -3.51 -1.49 15.15
N SER A 14 -2.49 -2.35 15.11
CA SER A 14 -2.44 -3.65 15.80
C SER A 14 -1.75 -3.63 17.16
N HIS A 15 -1.20 -2.49 17.60
CA HIS A 15 -0.38 -2.43 18.82
C HIS A 15 -1.17 -2.91 20.05
N PRO A 16 -0.55 -3.67 21.01
CA PRO A 16 -1.23 -4.13 22.21
C PRO A 16 -1.48 -3.02 23.24
N ASP A 17 -0.63 -1.98 23.28
CA ASP A 17 -0.77 -0.84 24.16
C ASP A 17 -1.79 0.17 23.61
N PRO A 18 -2.89 0.47 24.36
CA PRO A 18 -3.87 1.48 23.95
C PRO A 18 -3.28 2.87 23.70
N ALA A 19 -2.26 3.28 24.44
CA ALA A 19 -1.62 4.60 24.26
C ALA A 19 -0.95 4.70 22.89
N LYS A 20 -0.36 3.60 22.40
CA LYS A 20 0.22 3.54 21.04
C LYS A 20 -0.88 3.54 19.96
N ILE A 21 -2.00 2.90 20.21
CA ILE A 21 -3.16 2.98 19.33
C ILE A 21 -3.67 4.42 19.21
N ASP A 22 -3.78 5.13 20.33
CA ASP A 22 -4.23 6.54 20.32
C ASP A 22 -3.23 7.45 19.59
N GLU A 23 -1.92 7.24 19.79
CA GLU A 23 -0.86 7.91 19.04
C GLU A 23 -1.00 7.65 17.51
N GLY A 24 -1.15 6.40 17.12
CA GLY A 24 -1.34 6.02 15.72
C GLY A 24 -2.60 6.60 15.09
N LYS A 25 -3.73 6.58 15.83
CA LYS A 25 -4.98 7.21 15.38
C LYS A 25 -4.81 8.71 15.15
N ALA A 26 -4.18 9.42 16.10
CA ALA A 26 -3.91 10.84 15.94
C ALA A 26 -3.04 11.12 14.70
N GLY A 27 -2.04 10.28 14.44
CA GLY A 27 -1.23 10.35 13.22
C GLY A 27 -2.05 10.18 11.94
N ILE A 28 -2.94 9.17 11.89
CA ILE A 28 -3.83 8.95 10.75
C ILE A 28 -4.82 10.11 10.57
N GLU A 29 -5.41 10.62 11.63
CA GLU A 29 -6.30 11.79 11.57
C GLU A 29 -5.58 13.02 11.00
N ASN A 30 -4.36 13.28 11.43
CA ASN A 30 -3.53 14.34 10.88
C ASN A 30 -3.22 14.13 9.40
N ALA A 31 -2.89 12.90 9.00
CA ALA A 31 -2.64 12.55 7.59
C ALA A 31 -3.90 12.76 6.72
N LEU A 32 -5.08 12.37 7.20
CA LEU A 32 -6.36 12.59 6.51
C LEU A 32 -6.63 14.09 6.31
N ARG A 33 -6.45 14.91 7.36
CA ARG A 33 -6.63 16.36 7.27
C ARG A 33 -5.61 17.00 6.32
N LEU A 34 -4.35 16.57 6.40
CA LEU A 34 -3.29 17.04 5.51
C LEU A 34 -3.57 16.67 4.04
N ALA A 35 -4.02 15.44 3.78
CA ALA A 35 -4.42 15.00 2.46
C ALA A 35 -5.51 15.93 1.90
N LYS A 36 -6.54 16.24 2.68
CA LYS A 36 -7.59 17.19 2.28
C LYS A 36 -7.05 18.56 1.94
N ILE A 37 -6.17 19.12 2.78
CA ILE A 37 -5.56 20.45 2.56
C ILE A 37 -4.73 20.49 1.28
N LEU A 38 -3.97 19.41 1.02
CA LEU A 38 -3.08 19.31 -0.13
C LEU A 38 -3.78 18.86 -1.43
N GLY A 39 -5.08 18.56 -1.37
CA GLY A 39 -5.86 18.06 -2.51
C GLY A 39 -5.51 16.62 -2.90
N ALA A 40 -4.94 15.83 -1.98
CA ALA A 40 -4.76 14.39 -2.16
C ALA A 40 -6.09 13.66 -1.90
N ASP A 41 -6.33 12.59 -2.64
CA ASP A 41 -7.56 11.79 -2.54
C ASP A 41 -7.44 10.58 -1.60
N ASN A 42 -6.22 10.29 -1.14
CA ASN A 42 -5.97 9.19 -0.21
C ASN A 42 -4.77 9.43 0.72
N ILE A 43 -4.75 8.64 1.78
CA ILE A 43 -3.54 8.37 2.56
C ILE A 43 -3.10 6.93 2.35
N LEU A 44 -1.78 6.68 2.39
CA LEU A 44 -1.23 5.33 2.52
C LEU A 44 -1.12 4.96 4.00
N LEU A 45 -1.57 3.77 4.34
CA LEU A 45 -1.49 3.23 5.70
C LEU A 45 -0.95 1.79 5.70
N VAL A 46 0.12 1.54 6.44
CA VAL A 46 0.50 0.19 6.86
C VAL A 46 -0.42 -0.22 8.03
N PRO A 47 -1.32 -1.20 7.86
CA PRO A 47 -2.45 -1.38 8.78
C PRO A 47 -2.06 -2.02 10.11
N ALA A 48 -1.04 -2.87 10.10
CA ALA A 48 -0.65 -3.68 11.24
C ALA A 48 0.82 -4.10 11.16
N VAL A 49 1.34 -4.58 12.28
CA VAL A 49 2.61 -5.30 12.35
C VAL A 49 2.37 -6.57 13.16
N VAL A 50 2.80 -7.71 12.63
CA VAL A 50 2.82 -9.01 13.34
C VAL A 50 4.24 -9.25 13.85
N ASN A 51 4.36 -9.72 15.07
CA ASN A 51 5.64 -10.07 15.69
C ASN A 51 5.42 -11.10 16.81
N ALA A 52 6.46 -11.45 17.55
CA ALA A 52 6.37 -12.45 18.61
C ALA A 52 5.38 -12.08 19.75
N GLU A 53 5.05 -10.80 19.91
CA GLU A 53 4.16 -10.28 20.95
C GLU A 53 2.73 -10.02 20.46
N VAL A 54 2.55 -9.93 19.15
CA VAL A 54 1.26 -9.65 18.50
C VAL A 54 0.92 -10.75 17.51
N ARG A 55 0.02 -11.65 17.92
CA ARG A 55 -0.41 -12.76 17.07
C ARG A 55 -1.16 -12.26 15.84
N TYR A 56 -1.10 -13.01 14.77
CA TYR A 56 -1.71 -12.67 13.48
C TYR A 56 -3.20 -12.31 13.59
N ILE A 57 -3.98 -13.13 14.30
CA ILE A 57 -5.41 -12.89 14.48
C ILE A 57 -5.69 -11.61 15.29
N GLU A 58 -4.85 -11.31 16.28
CA GLU A 58 -4.98 -10.09 17.08
C GLU A 58 -4.63 -8.84 16.24
N ALA A 59 -3.59 -8.95 15.40
CA ALA A 59 -3.25 -7.89 14.44
C ALA A 59 -4.41 -7.62 13.49
N TYR A 60 -5.03 -8.69 12.97
CA TYR A 60 -6.16 -8.61 12.06
C TYR A 60 -7.37 -7.91 12.69
N GLU A 61 -7.85 -8.42 13.80
CA GLU A 61 -9.07 -7.92 14.48
C GLU A 61 -8.86 -6.50 15.04
N ARG A 62 -7.70 -6.26 15.64
CA ARG A 62 -7.38 -4.99 16.30
C ARG A 62 -7.20 -3.88 15.28
N SER A 63 -6.46 -4.13 14.19
CA SER A 63 -6.29 -3.14 13.13
C SER A 63 -7.60 -2.80 12.44
N GLN A 64 -8.43 -3.79 12.11
CA GLN A 64 -9.77 -3.55 11.56
C GLN A 64 -10.62 -2.68 12.48
N LYS A 65 -10.70 -3.03 13.77
CA LYS A 65 -11.48 -2.25 14.76
C LYS A 65 -11.02 -0.80 14.81
N ASN A 66 -9.71 -0.58 14.86
CA ASN A 66 -9.14 0.76 15.01
C ASN A 66 -9.29 1.59 13.73
N ILE A 67 -9.06 1.01 12.56
CA ILE A 67 -9.28 1.69 11.28
C ILE A 67 -10.77 2.04 11.10
N LYS A 68 -11.69 1.13 11.44
CA LYS A 68 -13.14 1.41 11.41
C LYS A 68 -13.52 2.65 12.22
N SER A 69 -12.85 2.91 13.34
CA SER A 69 -13.12 4.10 14.17
C SER A 69 -12.74 5.43 13.50
N LEU A 70 -11.91 5.40 12.46
CA LEU A 70 -11.46 6.58 11.70
C LEU A 70 -12.33 6.88 10.48
N LEU A 71 -13.20 5.96 10.05
CA LEU A 71 -14.05 6.11 8.88
C LEU A 71 -15.00 7.33 8.93
N PRO A 72 -15.56 7.74 10.08
CA PRO A 72 -16.37 8.96 10.13
C PRO A 72 -15.58 10.19 9.65
N LEU A 73 -14.32 10.35 10.08
CA LEU A 73 -13.46 11.45 9.63
C LEU A 73 -13.06 11.30 8.15
N ALA A 74 -12.73 10.08 7.73
CA ALA A 74 -12.41 9.82 6.32
C ALA A 74 -13.58 10.21 5.39
N ARG A 75 -14.84 9.90 5.78
CA ARG A 75 -16.05 10.30 5.05
C ARG A 75 -16.26 11.81 5.04
N GLU A 76 -16.11 12.47 6.20
CA GLU A 76 -16.22 13.93 6.33
C GLU A 76 -15.27 14.65 5.35
N LEU A 77 -14.03 14.15 5.27
CA LEU A 77 -12.98 14.73 4.45
C LEU A 77 -13.02 14.25 2.99
N ASN A 78 -13.76 13.17 2.71
CA ASN A 78 -13.77 12.45 1.43
C ASN A 78 -12.34 12.04 1.01
N VAL A 79 -11.60 11.37 1.91
CA VAL A 79 -10.23 10.89 1.72
C VAL A 79 -10.19 9.38 1.97
N ILE A 80 -9.62 8.63 1.04
CA ILE A 80 -9.49 7.17 1.11
C ILE A 80 -8.35 6.80 2.07
N ILE A 81 -8.57 5.80 2.91
CA ILE A 81 -7.53 5.08 3.65
C ILE A 81 -7.07 3.93 2.76
N ALA A 82 -5.96 4.10 2.07
CA ALA A 82 -5.39 3.10 1.18
C ALA A 82 -4.39 2.24 1.94
N VAL A 83 -4.78 1.00 2.21
CA VAL A 83 -3.99 0.01 2.95
C VAL A 83 -2.90 -0.55 2.05
N GLU A 84 -1.66 -0.57 2.53
CA GLU A 84 -0.53 -1.18 1.82
C GLU A 84 -0.09 -2.47 2.50
N GLU A 85 0.14 -3.53 1.69
CA GLU A 85 0.89 -4.69 2.11
C GLU A 85 2.40 -4.41 2.03
N VAL A 86 3.10 -4.69 3.09
CA VAL A 86 4.55 -4.51 3.20
C VAL A 86 5.19 -5.73 3.89
N TRP A 87 6.48 -5.70 4.15
CA TRP A 87 7.17 -6.79 4.84
C TRP A 87 7.01 -6.71 6.37
N ASN A 88 5.76 -6.68 6.82
CA ASN A 88 5.32 -6.59 8.22
C ASN A 88 4.71 -7.90 8.75
N GLU A 89 4.90 -9.01 8.02
CA GLU A 89 4.35 -10.33 8.33
C GLU A 89 2.81 -10.36 8.38
N PHE A 90 2.15 -9.43 7.69
CA PHE A 90 0.69 -9.28 7.65
C PHE A 90 0.18 -9.16 6.20
N LEU A 91 -1.02 -9.65 5.94
CA LEU A 91 -1.65 -9.70 4.61
C LEU A 91 -0.80 -10.48 3.58
N LEU A 92 -0.45 -11.72 3.93
CA LEU A 92 0.52 -12.54 3.21
C LEU A 92 -0.03 -13.22 1.94
N SER A 93 -1.30 -13.01 1.61
CA SER A 93 -1.89 -13.52 0.37
C SER A 93 -2.87 -12.54 -0.26
N PRO A 94 -3.04 -12.58 -1.60
CA PRO A 94 -3.97 -11.67 -2.28
C PRO A 94 -5.44 -11.93 -1.89
N LEU A 95 -5.80 -13.18 -1.58
CA LEU A 95 -7.16 -13.53 -1.14
C LEU A 95 -7.46 -12.92 0.24
N GLU A 96 -6.49 -12.98 1.14
CA GLU A 96 -6.62 -12.38 2.46
C GLU A 96 -6.67 -10.87 2.38
N PHE A 97 -5.81 -10.24 1.57
CA PHE A 97 -5.80 -8.80 1.40
C PHE A 97 -7.12 -8.30 0.81
N ALA A 98 -7.65 -8.96 -0.22
CA ALA A 98 -8.96 -8.65 -0.77
C ALA A 98 -10.06 -8.76 0.29
N LYS A 99 -10.08 -9.86 1.05
CA LYS A 99 -11.02 -10.08 2.15
C LYS A 99 -10.89 -9.00 3.23
N TYR A 100 -9.67 -8.66 3.63
CA TYR A 100 -9.41 -7.63 4.65
C TYR A 100 -10.02 -6.28 4.26
N ILE A 101 -9.86 -5.86 2.99
CA ILE A 101 -10.48 -4.64 2.46
C ILE A 101 -12.01 -4.75 2.45
N ASP A 102 -12.56 -5.85 1.93
CA ASP A 102 -14.00 -6.03 1.78
C ASP A 102 -14.75 -6.03 3.14
N GLU A 103 -14.15 -6.53 4.20
CA GLU A 103 -14.75 -6.59 5.53
C GLU A 103 -14.97 -5.23 6.20
N PHE A 104 -14.35 -4.16 5.67
CA PHE A 104 -14.72 -2.80 6.09
C PHE A 104 -16.10 -2.41 5.58
N ASN A 105 -16.53 -2.97 4.45
CA ASN A 105 -17.79 -2.65 3.79
C ASN A 105 -17.96 -1.11 3.61
N ASP A 106 -16.88 -0.45 3.20
CA ASP A 106 -16.79 1.00 3.08
C ASP A 106 -15.87 1.35 1.88
N PRO A 107 -16.34 2.15 0.91
CA PRO A 107 -15.56 2.52 -0.27
C PRO A 107 -14.34 3.39 0.05
N LEU A 108 -14.23 3.91 1.26
CA LEU A 108 -13.06 4.70 1.70
C LEU A 108 -11.96 3.85 2.31
N VAL A 109 -12.06 2.51 2.32
CA VAL A 109 -10.92 1.62 2.59
C VAL A 109 -10.62 0.85 1.32
N GLN A 110 -9.42 1.06 0.78
CA GLN A 110 -9.00 0.52 -0.50
C GLN A 110 -7.54 0.02 -0.40
N ALA A 111 -7.02 -0.56 -1.49
CA ALA A 111 -5.64 -1.05 -1.55
C ALA A 111 -4.69 -0.03 -2.18
N TYR A 112 -3.58 0.22 -1.51
CA TYR A 112 -2.37 0.78 -2.10
C TYR A 112 -1.46 -0.41 -2.43
N PHE A 113 -1.30 -0.74 -3.70
CA PHE A 113 -0.60 -1.95 -4.10
C PHE A 113 0.86 -1.69 -4.43
N ASP A 114 1.79 -2.41 -3.80
CA ASP A 114 3.22 -2.35 -4.15
C ASP A 114 3.63 -3.56 -4.98
N VAL A 115 4.09 -3.30 -6.20
CA VAL A 115 4.49 -4.35 -7.14
C VAL A 115 5.74 -5.10 -6.65
N GLY A 116 6.72 -4.38 -6.09
CA GLY A 116 8.00 -4.96 -5.68
C GLY A 116 7.93 -5.76 -4.39
N ASN A 117 7.12 -5.32 -3.41
CA ASN A 117 6.96 -6.01 -2.14
C ASN A 117 6.52 -7.47 -2.34
N ILE A 118 5.68 -7.72 -3.32
CA ILE A 118 5.12 -9.05 -3.60
C ILE A 118 6.14 -10.01 -4.19
N VAL A 119 7.15 -9.53 -4.91
CA VAL A 119 8.12 -10.39 -5.63
C VAL A 119 8.82 -11.38 -4.70
N ALA A 120 9.03 -11.00 -3.44
CA ALA A 120 9.70 -11.87 -2.47
C ALA A 120 8.96 -13.20 -2.24
N PHE A 121 7.62 -13.21 -2.31
CA PHE A 121 6.79 -14.36 -1.94
C PHE A 121 5.63 -14.66 -2.89
N GLY A 122 5.47 -13.87 -3.96
CA GLY A 122 4.35 -14.05 -4.90
C GLY A 122 4.66 -13.59 -6.32
N TYR A 123 3.60 -13.39 -7.06
CA TYR A 123 3.60 -12.89 -8.43
C TYR A 123 2.69 -11.67 -8.52
N PRO A 124 3.22 -10.45 -8.70
CA PRO A 124 2.44 -9.21 -8.65
C PRO A 124 1.21 -9.21 -9.57
N GLN A 125 1.33 -9.76 -10.78
CA GLN A 125 0.22 -9.85 -11.73
C GLN A 125 -0.97 -10.66 -11.21
N ASP A 126 -0.75 -11.67 -10.38
CA ASP A 126 -1.83 -12.49 -9.80
C ASP A 126 -2.52 -11.73 -8.67
N TRP A 127 -1.75 -10.99 -7.89
CA TRP A 127 -2.29 -10.12 -6.85
C TRP A 127 -3.14 -9.00 -7.45
N ILE A 128 -2.67 -8.36 -8.52
CA ILE A 128 -3.41 -7.32 -9.24
C ILE A 128 -4.77 -7.85 -9.69
N ARG A 129 -4.81 -9.03 -10.33
CA ARG A 129 -6.06 -9.65 -10.78
C ARG A 129 -7.00 -9.97 -9.63
N THR A 130 -6.48 -10.47 -8.51
CA THR A 130 -7.27 -10.83 -7.33
C THR A 130 -7.83 -9.60 -6.62
N LEU A 131 -7.02 -8.56 -6.43
CA LEU A 131 -7.43 -7.31 -5.80
C LEU A 131 -8.40 -6.52 -6.68
N GLY A 132 -8.19 -6.54 -8.00
CA GLY A 132 -9.09 -5.93 -8.95
C GLY A 132 -9.31 -4.43 -8.67
N LYS A 133 -10.56 -4.02 -8.65
CA LYS A 133 -10.97 -2.62 -8.46
C LYS A 133 -10.69 -2.05 -7.06
N ARG A 134 -10.21 -2.86 -6.12
CA ARG A 134 -9.79 -2.39 -4.80
C ARG A 134 -8.48 -1.59 -4.86
N ILE A 135 -7.70 -1.75 -5.94
CA ILE A 135 -6.45 -1.00 -6.12
C ILE A 135 -6.77 0.43 -6.54
N VAL A 136 -6.39 1.40 -5.73
CA VAL A 136 -6.57 2.84 -6.02
C VAL A 136 -5.26 3.56 -6.31
N LYS A 137 -4.15 3.07 -5.77
CA LYS A 137 -2.79 3.58 -6.01
C LYS A 137 -1.81 2.43 -6.11
N VAL A 138 -0.68 2.69 -6.77
CA VAL A 138 0.37 1.69 -6.97
C VAL A 138 1.73 2.28 -6.64
N HIS A 139 2.53 1.54 -5.85
CA HIS A 139 3.96 1.73 -5.78
C HIS A 139 4.68 0.83 -6.81
N LEU A 140 5.63 1.43 -7.50
CA LEU A 140 6.52 0.75 -8.45
C LEU A 140 7.87 0.57 -7.78
N LYS A 141 8.21 -0.67 -7.52
CA LYS A 141 9.52 -1.14 -7.07
C LYS A 141 9.93 -2.35 -7.89
N ASP A 142 11.19 -2.68 -7.88
CA ASP A 142 11.67 -3.94 -8.43
C ASP A 142 12.64 -4.62 -7.48
N PHE A 143 12.60 -5.94 -7.47
CA PHE A 143 13.31 -6.78 -6.51
C PHE A 143 13.86 -8.02 -7.19
N LYS A 144 15.14 -8.31 -7.01
CA LYS A 144 15.75 -9.57 -7.42
C LYS A 144 15.42 -10.67 -6.41
N LYS A 145 14.56 -11.60 -6.79
CA LYS A 145 14.02 -12.62 -5.89
C LYS A 145 15.09 -13.54 -5.31
N ASN A 146 16.02 -13.98 -6.14
CA ASN A 146 17.05 -14.96 -5.74
C ASN A 146 18.14 -14.31 -4.88
N GLU A 147 18.59 -13.12 -5.27
CA GLU A 147 19.62 -12.34 -4.58
C GLU A 147 19.09 -11.62 -3.35
N ARG A 148 17.74 -11.46 -3.26
CA ARG A 148 17.03 -10.71 -2.23
C ARG A 148 17.50 -9.26 -2.13
N GLU A 149 17.59 -8.60 -3.29
CA GLU A 149 18.13 -7.25 -3.44
C GLU A 149 17.10 -6.32 -4.10
N TRP A 150 16.92 -5.13 -3.53
CA TRP A 150 16.18 -4.03 -4.18
C TRP A 150 17.00 -3.43 -5.31
N VAL A 151 16.38 -3.26 -6.45
CA VAL A 151 17.05 -2.76 -7.66
C VAL A 151 16.18 -1.71 -8.36
N ASN A 152 16.74 -1.06 -9.38
CA ASN A 152 15.98 -0.11 -10.18
C ASN A 152 14.93 -0.83 -11.04
N LEU A 153 13.90 -0.09 -11.45
CA LEU A 153 12.80 -0.63 -12.26
C LEU A 153 13.30 -1.29 -13.54
N GLY A 154 12.88 -2.52 -13.76
CA GLY A 154 13.26 -3.33 -14.92
C GLY A 154 14.56 -4.14 -14.75
N ASP A 155 15.28 -3.97 -13.64
CA ASP A 155 16.51 -4.71 -13.37
C ASP A 155 16.28 -5.90 -12.41
N GLY A 156 15.05 -6.10 -11.95
CA GLY A 156 14.64 -7.13 -11.01
C GLY A 156 13.91 -8.32 -11.63
N SER A 157 13.07 -8.94 -10.80
CA SER A 157 12.34 -10.16 -11.15
C SER A 157 10.85 -9.90 -11.47
N VAL A 158 10.41 -8.65 -11.51
CA VAL A 158 9.04 -8.31 -11.89
C VAL A 158 8.80 -8.62 -13.37
N ASN A 159 7.77 -9.38 -13.67
CA ASN A 159 7.31 -9.58 -15.05
C ASN A 159 6.45 -8.38 -15.48
N TRP A 160 7.09 -7.30 -15.86
CA TRP A 160 6.42 -6.04 -16.22
C TRP A 160 5.39 -6.19 -17.35
N PRO A 161 5.62 -6.95 -18.42
CA PRO A 161 4.58 -7.22 -19.44
C PRO A 161 3.30 -7.81 -18.84
N GLU A 162 3.41 -8.79 -17.93
CA GLU A 162 2.25 -9.38 -17.27
C GLU A 162 1.62 -8.47 -16.23
N VAL A 163 2.41 -7.65 -15.51
CA VAL A 163 1.91 -6.62 -14.60
C VAL A 163 1.08 -5.59 -15.37
N ARG A 164 1.61 -5.06 -16.48
CA ARG A 164 0.87 -4.13 -17.35
C ARG A 164 -0.44 -4.73 -17.87
N LYS A 165 -0.39 -5.98 -18.33
CA LYS A 165 -1.56 -6.70 -18.81
C LYS A 165 -2.61 -6.85 -17.69
N ALA A 166 -2.18 -7.20 -16.47
CA ALA A 166 -3.08 -7.34 -15.33
C ALA A 166 -3.73 -6.00 -14.95
N PHE A 167 -3.00 -4.87 -14.98
CA PHE A 167 -3.59 -3.54 -14.79
C PHE A 167 -4.63 -3.21 -15.86
N ALA A 168 -4.36 -3.53 -17.13
CA ALA A 168 -5.32 -3.33 -18.21
C ALA A 168 -6.59 -4.19 -18.03
N GLU A 169 -6.44 -5.46 -17.63
CA GLU A 169 -7.56 -6.39 -17.38
C GLU A 169 -8.50 -5.90 -16.28
N ILE A 170 -7.98 -5.29 -15.21
CA ILE A 170 -8.80 -4.72 -14.12
C ILE A 170 -9.30 -3.31 -14.42
N GLY A 171 -8.86 -2.69 -15.51
CA GLY A 171 -9.21 -1.32 -15.90
C GLY A 171 -8.58 -0.25 -14.97
N PHE A 172 -7.39 -0.52 -14.41
CA PHE A 172 -6.70 0.43 -13.56
C PHE A 172 -6.19 1.62 -14.39
N ASN A 173 -6.50 2.83 -13.93
CA ASN A 173 -6.09 4.10 -14.54
C ASN A 173 -5.63 5.13 -13.49
N GLY A 174 -5.27 4.64 -12.30
CA GLY A 174 -4.78 5.47 -11.19
C GLY A 174 -3.32 5.88 -11.31
N PHE A 175 -2.82 6.54 -10.28
CA PHE A 175 -1.42 6.92 -10.21
C PHE A 175 -0.51 5.74 -9.82
N CYS A 176 0.62 5.62 -10.53
CA CYS A 176 1.74 4.77 -10.19
C CYS A 176 2.91 5.66 -9.75
N THR A 177 3.46 5.39 -8.57
CA THR A 177 4.58 6.17 -7.99
C THR A 177 5.78 5.27 -7.79
N ALA A 178 6.94 5.65 -8.30
CA ALA A 178 8.17 4.95 -7.97
C ALA A 178 8.53 5.17 -6.49
N GLU A 179 8.76 4.09 -5.76
CA GLU A 179 9.26 4.10 -4.39
C GLU A 179 10.65 3.45 -4.36
N LEU A 180 11.66 4.28 -4.59
CA LEU A 180 13.05 3.89 -4.75
C LEU A 180 13.97 4.85 -4.00
N THR A 181 15.24 4.46 -3.85
CA THR A 181 16.26 5.36 -3.31
C THR A 181 16.33 6.64 -4.14
N SER A 182 16.44 7.79 -3.48
CA SER A 182 16.55 9.09 -4.15
C SER A 182 17.86 9.18 -4.95
N GLY A 183 17.87 10.00 -5.98
CA GLY A 183 19.03 10.25 -6.83
C GLY A 183 19.07 11.69 -7.35
N ASP A 184 20.00 11.95 -8.23
CA ASP A 184 20.14 13.24 -8.91
C ASP A 184 19.16 13.40 -10.09
N GLU A 185 19.25 14.51 -10.80
CA GLU A 185 18.40 14.79 -11.96
C GLU A 185 18.55 13.75 -13.07
N ALA A 186 19.78 13.27 -13.32
CA ALA A 186 20.02 12.25 -14.33
C ALA A 186 19.36 10.93 -13.98
N TYR A 187 19.45 10.53 -12.71
CA TYR A 187 18.74 9.36 -12.19
C TYR A 187 17.22 9.50 -12.35
N HIS A 188 16.64 10.64 -11.99
CA HIS A 188 15.20 10.85 -12.13
C HIS A 188 14.73 10.83 -13.60
N LYS A 189 15.55 11.34 -14.54
CA LYS A 189 15.26 11.23 -15.98
C LYS A 189 15.29 9.78 -16.48
N ASP A 190 16.30 8.99 -16.05
CA ASP A 190 16.35 7.57 -16.38
C ASP A 190 15.15 6.82 -15.79
N LEU A 191 14.84 7.08 -14.53
CA LEU A 191 13.69 6.45 -13.85
C LEU A 191 12.37 6.75 -14.56
N ALA A 192 12.11 7.99 -14.95
CA ALA A 192 10.93 8.36 -15.73
C ALA A 192 10.87 7.59 -17.06
N GLY A 193 11.99 7.54 -17.78
CA GLY A 193 12.07 6.77 -19.02
C GLY A 193 11.89 5.26 -18.82
N ARG A 194 12.30 4.69 -17.69
CA ARG A 194 12.02 3.29 -17.34
C ARG A 194 10.52 3.07 -17.11
N ILE A 195 9.86 3.94 -16.35
CA ILE A 195 8.42 3.87 -16.09
C ILE A 195 7.65 3.90 -17.41
N ASP A 196 7.96 4.84 -18.30
CA ASP A 196 7.31 4.95 -19.61
C ASP A 196 7.46 3.65 -20.42
N ARG A 197 8.65 3.07 -20.49
CA ARG A 197 8.87 1.81 -21.22
C ARG A 197 8.17 0.60 -20.61
N LEU A 198 8.07 0.53 -19.28
CA LEU A 198 7.51 -0.62 -18.58
C LEU A 198 5.97 -0.60 -18.54
N LEU A 199 5.37 0.59 -18.55
CA LEU A 199 3.91 0.76 -18.44
C LEU A 199 3.21 1.16 -19.76
N ALA A 200 3.97 1.50 -20.80
CA ALA A 200 3.43 1.89 -22.12
C ALA A 200 2.71 0.75 -22.87
#